data_bba7ab339136a2060863293430822da5
#
_entry.id   bba7ab339136a2060863293430822da5
#
_cell.length_a   1.000
_cell.length_b   1.000
_cell.length_c   1.000
_cell.angle_alpha   90.00
_cell.angle_beta   90.00
_cell.angle_gamma   90.00
#
_symmetry.space_group_name_H-M   'P 1'
#
loop_
_entity.id
_entity.type
_entity.pdbx_description
1 polymer ?
#
loop_
_entity_poly.entity_id
_entity_poly.type
_entity_poly.pdbx_seq_one_letter_code
_entity_poly.pdbx_strand_id
1 'polypeptide(L)'
;RSVTNYGIRSMLASLGKNSREIEILPWGWDRTLVSELVRMGIPRDLLPSEQALSFIRCLSGRQWANNLRLFLPQYEDGMIQMPQTCQSVTEVEECHKQLFSCHSVIKSPWSCSGRGVRYAMGEMSSELTGWMNNVIRQQGCVVCEPYYDKVSDLAVELYSHRDGSVSFEGISLFCTANGAYIGNIVLSEEE
;
A
#
# COMPACT_ATOMS: atom_id res chain seq x y z
N ARG A 1 11.72 -9.88 11.01
CA ARG A 1 11.87 -10.18 12.45
C ARG A 1 11.40 -8.95 13.19
N SER A 2 10.29 -9.03 13.93
CA SER A 2 9.93 -7.99 14.88
C SER A 2 11.11 -7.78 15.82
N VAL A 3 11.64 -6.56 15.87
CA VAL A 3 12.54 -6.17 16.94
C VAL A 3 11.73 -6.37 18.22
N THR A 4 12.17 -7.30 19.06
CA THR A 4 11.43 -7.63 20.28
C THR A 4 11.30 -6.35 21.10
N ASN A 5 10.13 -6.10 21.69
CA ASN A 5 9.80 -4.97 22.58
C ASN A 5 10.87 -4.70 23.64
N TYR A 6 11.70 -5.70 23.95
CA TYR A 6 12.80 -5.61 24.90
C TYR A 6 13.98 -4.77 24.40
N GLY A 7 14.34 -4.88 23.13
CA GLY A 7 15.46 -4.10 22.55
C GLY A 7 15.16 -2.60 22.50
N ILE A 8 13.93 -2.22 22.12
CA ILE A 8 13.52 -0.82 22.09
C ILE A 8 13.45 -0.23 23.51
N ARG A 9 12.89 -0.94 24.47
CA ARG A 9 12.85 -0.50 25.88
C ARG A 9 14.23 -0.30 26.47
N SER A 10 15.16 -1.23 26.22
CA SER A 10 16.55 -1.12 26.69
C SER A 10 17.25 0.07 26.04
N MET A 11 17.05 0.29 24.75
CA MET A 11 17.60 1.43 24.02
C MET A 11 17.03 2.75 24.55
N LEU A 12 15.72 2.85 24.75
CA LEU A 12 15.06 4.04 25.30
C LEU A 12 15.52 4.32 26.74
N ALA A 13 15.70 3.28 27.57
CA ALA A 13 16.23 3.42 28.93
C ALA A 13 17.68 3.92 28.94
N SER A 14 18.49 3.59 27.92
CA SER A 14 19.88 4.04 27.79
C SER A 14 20.04 5.47 27.28
N LEU A 15 19.01 6.02 26.60
CA LEU A 15 19.05 7.35 26.00
C LEU A 15 18.80 8.51 27.00
N GLY A 16 18.45 8.20 28.24
CA GLY A 16 18.31 9.19 29.32
C GLY A 16 17.21 10.24 29.06
N LYS A 17 17.29 11.35 29.81
CA LYS A 17 16.28 12.44 29.76
C LYS A 17 16.26 13.29 28.49
N ASN A 18 17.15 13.06 27.52
CA ASN A 18 17.24 13.83 26.26
C ASN A 18 16.43 13.19 25.13
N SER A 19 15.17 12.86 25.42
CA SER A 19 14.23 12.31 24.42
C SER A 19 13.94 13.22 23.21
N ARG A 20 14.35 14.49 23.26
CA ARG A 20 14.15 15.46 22.17
C ARG A 20 15.11 15.30 20.99
N GLU A 21 16.17 14.52 21.15
CA GLU A 21 17.16 14.24 20.10
C GLU A 21 16.91 12.94 19.33
N ILE A 22 15.80 12.25 19.63
CA ILE A 22 15.47 10.99 19.01
C ILE A 22 14.52 11.23 17.84
N GLU A 23 14.93 10.87 16.65
CA GLU A 23 14.04 10.73 15.49
C GLU A 23 13.61 9.27 15.35
N ILE A 24 12.30 9.05 15.31
CA ILE A 24 11.73 7.71 15.12
C ILE A 24 11.31 7.59 13.65
N LEU A 25 11.98 6.72 12.92
CA LEU A 25 11.73 6.45 11.50
C LEU A 25 11.21 5.00 11.34
N PRO A 26 9.92 4.77 11.48
CA PRO A 26 9.34 3.45 11.25
C PRO A 26 9.19 3.19 9.74
N TRP A 27 9.01 1.93 9.37
CA TRP A 27 8.59 1.55 8.03
C TRP A 27 7.27 2.23 7.60
N GLY A 28 6.38 2.46 8.54
CA GLY A 28 5.12 3.18 8.34
C GLY A 28 4.47 3.52 9.68
N TRP A 29 3.78 4.64 9.72
CA TRP A 29 3.04 5.08 10.89
C TRP A 29 1.61 4.56 10.89
N ASP A 30 1.20 3.90 11.97
CA ASP A 30 -0.18 3.53 12.24
C ASP A 30 -0.54 3.68 13.72
N ARG A 31 -1.84 3.53 14.04
CA ARG A 31 -2.34 3.67 15.41
C ARG A 31 -1.78 2.62 16.36
N THR A 32 -1.53 1.41 15.85
CA THR A 32 -1.00 0.31 16.66
C THR A 32 0.42 0.62 17.11
N LEU A 33 1.28 1.03 16.17
CA LEU A 33 2.64 1.43 16.46
C LEU A 33 2.68 2.60 17.44
N VAL A 34 1.88 3.65 17.22
CA VAL A 34 1.81 4.80 18.14
C VAL A 34 1.40 4.37 19.54
N SER A 35 0.38 3.51 19.66
CA SER A 35 -0.06 2.98 20.95
C SER A 35 1.03 2.16 21.64
N GLU A 36 1.82 1.40 20.89
CA GLU A 36 2.94 0.65 21.43
C GLU A 36 4.08 1.55 21.90
N LEU A 37 4.43 2.57 21.13
CA LEU A 37 5.47 3.54 21.49
C LEU A 37 5.08 4.32 22.77
N VAL A 38 3.82 4.73 22.90
CA VAL A 38 3.31 5.35 24.13
C VAL A 38 3.43 4.39 25.32
N ARG A 39 3.06 3.12 25.15
CA ARG A 39 3.26 2.09 26.22
C ARG A 39 4.73 1.88 26.60
N MET A 40 5.64 2.13 25.68
CA MET A 40 7.09 2.06 25.93
C MET A 40 7.64 3.32 26.61
N GLY A 41 6.82 4.36 26.80
CA GLY A 41 7.20 5.60 27.47
C GLY A 41 7.58 6.75 26.54
N ILE A 42 7.36 6.63 25.24
CA ILE A 42 7.56 7.75 24.31
C ILE A 42 6.44 8.77 24.55
N PRO A 43 6.78 10.05 24.80
CA PRO A 43 5.80 11.11 24.93
C PRO A 43 4.91 11.23 23.68
N ARG A 44 3.60 11.40 23.89
CA ARG A 44 2.61 11.41 22.80
C ARG A 44 2.80 12.60 21.85
N ASP A 45 3.33 13.71 22.33
CA ASP A 45 3.62 14.93 21.58
C ASP A 45 4.79 14.79 20.60
N LEU A 46 5.63 13.78 20.76
CA LEU A 46 6.69 13.41 19.82
C LEU A 46 6.22 12.48 18.69
N LEU A 47 4.98 12.04 18.73
CA LEU A 47 4.40 11.08 17.80
C LEU A 47 3.34 11.74 16.90
N PRO A 48 3.05 11.18 15.71
CA PRO A 48 2.03 11.73 14.82
C PRO A 48 0.67 11.88 15.50
N SER A 49 -0.02 12.99 15.23
CA SER A 49 -1.39 13.21 15.68
C SER A 49 -2.37 12.20 15.06
N GLU A 50 -3.58 12.08 15.63
CA GLU A 50 -4.63 11.24 15.03
C GLU A 50 -5.03 11.73 13.63
N GLN A 51 -4.99 13.05 13.41
CA GLN A 51 -5.25 13.62 12.10
C GLN A 51 -4.16 13.23 11.10
N ALA A 52 -2.88 13.29 11.50
CA ALA A 52 -1.76 12.85 10.65
C ALA A 52 -1.85 11.36 10.33
N LEU A 53 -2.16 10.50 11.32
CA LEU A 53 -2.34 9.06 11.10
C LEU A 53 -3.50 8.76 10.15
N SER A 54 -4.60 9.50 10.26
CA SER A 54 -5.74 9.34 9.35
C SER A 54 -5.37 9.76 7.92
N PHE A 55 -4.59 10.82 7.78
CA PHE A 55 -4.10 11.30 6.50
C PHE A 55 -3.13 10.31 5.85
N ILE A 56 -2.13 9.82 6.60
CA ILE A 56 -1.19 8.79 6.15
C ILE A 56 -1.96 7.54 5.68
N ARG A 57 -2.94 7.10 6.46
CA ARG A 57 -3.76 5.95 6.07
C ARG A 57 -4.52 6.20 4.77
N CYS A 58 -5.10 7.38 4.60
CA CYS A 58 -5.81 7.75 3.36
C CYS A 58 -4.86 7.68 2.15
N LEU A 59 -3.69 8.32 2.26
CA LEU A 59 -2.70 8.37 1.18
C LEU A 59 -2.09 7.00 0.85
N SER A 60 -1.96 6.12 1.83
CA SER A 60 -1.38 4.77 1.65
C SER A 60 -2.35 3.75 1.03
N GLY A 61 -3.61 4.11 0.81
CA GLY A 61 -4.59 3.22 0.19
C GLY A 61 -4.44 3.16 -1.33
N ARG A 62 -4.57 1.96 -1.91
CA ARG A 62 -4.48 1.76 -3.39
C ARG A 62 -5.46 2.61 -4.18
N GLN A 63 -6.63 2.91 -3.62
CA GLN A 63 -7.62 3.79 -4.25
C GLN A 63 -7.09 5.20 -4.54
N TRP A 64 -6.02 5.63 -3.89
CA TRP A 64 -5.35 6.89 -4.17
C TRP A 64 -4.81 6.95 -5.60
N ALA A 65 -4.38 5.81 -6.17
CA ALA A 65 -3.88 5.74 -7.53
C ALA A 65 -4.90 6.25 -8.57
N ASN A 66 -6.21 6.15 -8.27
CA ASN A 66 -7.26 6.68 -9.14
C ASN A 66 -7.20 8.21 -9.29
N ASN A 67 -6.59 8.90 -8.32
CA ASN A 67 -6.40 10.35 -8.38
C ASN A 67 -5.27 10.75 -9.34
N LEU A 68 -4.35 9.85 -9.68
CA LEU A 68 -3.29 10.12 -10.65
C LEU A 68 -3.87 10.55 -12.01
N ARG A 69 -5.03 10.04 -12.39
CA ARG A 69 -5.74 10.45 -13.61
C ARG A 69 -5.95 11.97 -13.69
N LEU A 70 -6.14 12.64 -12.56
CA LEU A 70 -6.34 14.09 -12.50
C LEU A 70 -5.08 14.87 -12.87
N PHE A 71 -3.91 14.22 -12.74
CA PHE A 71 -2.60 14.83 -12.95
C PHE A 71 -1.88 14.33 -14.20
N LEU A 72 -2.41 13.28 -14.86
CA LEU A 72 -1.80 12.63 -16.02
C LEU A 72 -2.78 12.63 -17.22
N PRO A 73 -3.15 13.80 -17.77
CA PRO A 73 -4.13 13.90 -18.86
C PRO A 73 -3.71 13.22 -20.17
N GLN A 74 -2.43 12.84 -20.30
CA GLN A 74 -1.85 12.28 -21.52
C GLN A 74 -2.15 10.78 -21.72
N TYR A 75 -2.80 10.12 -20.76
CA TYR A 75 -3.19 8.71 -20.86
C TYR A 75 -4.59 8.49 -21.48
N GLU A 76 -5.06 9.44 -22.26
CA GLU A 76 -6.37 9.33 -22.95
C GLU A 76 -6.36 8.34 -24.12
N ASP A 77 -5.23 7.80 -24.51
CA ASP A 77 -5.07 6.92 -25.69
C ASP A 77 -5.67 5.50 -25.56
N GLY A 78 -6.45 5.22 -24.53
CA GLY A 78 -7.19 3.96 -24.41
C GLY A 78 -6.35 2.70 -24.19
N MET A 79 -5.02 2.81 -24.15
CA MET A 79 -4.12 1.67 -23.95
C MET A 79 -4.11 1.17 -22.51
N ILE A 80 -4.37 2.04 -21.55
CA ILE A 80 -4.38 1.68 -20.12
C ILE A 80 -5.75 2.01 -19.53
N GLN A 81 -6.47 0.98 -19.13
CA GLN A 81 -7.74 1.16 -18.41
C GLN A 81 -7.43 1.45 -16.95
N MET A 82 -8.05 2.49 -16.42
CA MET A 82 -7.81 2.94 -15.05
C MET A 82 -8.49 2.02 -14.03
N PRO A 83 -7.84 1.80 -12.87
CA PRO A 83 -8.44 1.11 -11.74
C PRO A 83 -9.75 1.77 -11.32
N GLN A 84 -10.72 0.96 -10.88
CA GLN A 84 -12.00 1.43 -10.36
C GLN A 84 -12.10 1.13 -8.86
N THR A 85 -12.53 2.13 -8.09
CA THR A 85 -12.81 1.95 -6.65
C THR A 85 -14.27 1.55 -6.49
N CYS A 86 -14.52 0.35 -5.98
CA CYS A 86 -15.85 -0.23 -5.84
C CYS A 86 -16.21 -0.38 -4.35
N GLN A 87 -17.40 0.08 -3.98
CA GLN A 87 -17.92 0.03 -2.61
C GLN A 87 -18.95 -1.11 -2.42
N SER A 88 -19.28 -1.80 -3.49
CA SER A 88 -20.16 -2.98 -3.46
C SER A 88 -19.67 -4.06 -4.42
N VAL A 89 -20.09 -5.29 -4.19
CA VAL A 89 -19.82 -6.42 -5.09
C VAL A 89 -20.46 -6.17 -6.45
N THR A 90 -21.64 -5.57 -6.48
CA THR A 90 -22.35 -5.25 -7.74
C THR A 90 -21.50 -4.32 -8.61
N GLU A 91 -20.90 -3.28 -8.03
CA GLU A 91 -20.01 -2.39 -8.77
C GLU A 91 -18.78 -3.13 -9.32
N VAL A 92 -18.20 -4.08 -8.55
CA VAL A 92 -17.09 -4.91 -9.04
C VAL A 92 -17.54 -5.78 -10.22
N GLU A 93 -18.71 -6.40 -10.13
CA GLU A 93 -19.26 -7.24 -11.22
C GLU A 93 -19.50 -6.44 -12.49
N GLU A 94 -20.01 -5.21 -12.36
CA GLU A 94 -20.20 -4.30 -13.48
C GLU A 94 -18.88 -3.93 -14.13
N CYS A 95 -17.88 -3.50 -13.35
CA CYS A 95 -16.54 -3.20 -13.86
C CYS A 95 -15.91 -4.41 -14.54
N HIS A 96 -15.99 -5.58 -13.91
CA HIS A 96 -15.44 -6.81 -14.42
C HIS A 96 -16.03 -7.19 -15.79
N LYS A 97 -17.34 -7.11 -15.93
CA LYS A 97 -18.07 -7.49 -17.15
C LYS A 97 -17.95 -6.42 -18.25
N GLN A 98 -18.20 -5.16 -17.89
CA GLN A 98 -18.37 -4.09 -18.88
C GLN A 98 -17.04 -3.42 -19.27
N LEU A 99 -16.13 -3.23 -18.32
CA LEU A 99 -14.89 -2.51 -18.55
C LEU A 99 -13.72 -3.45 -18.85
N PHE A 100 -13.67 -4.61 -18.19
CA PHE A 100 -12.48 -5.47 -18.20
C PHE A 100 -12.69 -6.82 -18.90
N SER A 101 -13.77 -6.94 -19.69
CA SER A 101 -14.05 -8.12 -20.51
C SER A 101 -13.92 -9.44 -19.72
N CYS A 102 -14.42 -9.47 -18.50
CA CYS A 102 -14.35 -10.60 -17.57
C CYS A 102 -12.93 -11.06 -17.19
N HIS A 103 -11.95 -10.14 -17.25
CA HIS A 103 -10.58 -10.39 -16.79
C HIS A 103 -10.12 -9.23 -15.90
N SER A 104 -10.13 -9.43 -14.58
CA SER A 104 -9.78 -8.38 -13.63
C SER A 104 -8.96 -8.88 -12.45
N VAL A 105 -8.27 -7.94 -11.82
CA VAL A 105 -7.56 -8.12 -10.56
C VAL A 105 -8.25 -7.27 -9.50
N ILE A 106 -8.66 -7.91 -8.41
CA ILE A 106 -9.35 -7.24 -7.32
C ILE A 106 -8.39 -7.14 -6.13
N LYS A 107 -8.19 -5.92 -5.65
CA LYS A 107 -7.21 -5.62 -4.60
C LYS A 107 -7.89 -4.97 -3.40
N SER A 108 -7.51 -5.40 -2.20
CA SER A 108 -7.90 -4.66 -0.99
C SER A 108 -7.12 -3.33 -0.92
N PRO A 109 -7.70 -2.25 -0.39
CA PRO A 109 -7.04 -0.95 -0.26
C PRO A 109 -5.70 -1.01 0.46
N TRP A 110 -5.67 -1.74 1.57
CA TRP A 110 -4.48 -1.93 2.39
C TRP A 110 -4.17 -3.41 2.53
N SER A 111 -3.04 -3.82 1.98
CA SER A 111 -2.49 -5.16 2.13
C SER A 111 -1.01 -5.17 1.76
N CYS A 112 -0.32 -6.22 2.14
CA CYS A 112 1.09 -6.44 1.79
C CYS A 112 1.31 -7.84 1.22
N SER A 113 2.40 -8.02 0.51
CA SER A 113 2.90 -9.32 0.03
C SER A 113 1.86 -10.15 -0.72
N GLY A 114 1.03 -9.52 -1.56
CA GLY A 114 0.04 -10.20 -2.39
C GLY A 114 -1.20 -10.75 -1.65
N ARG A 115 -1.26 -10.68 -0.31
CA ARG A 115 -2.36 -11.28 0.48
C ARG A 115 -3.73 -10.69 0.17
N GLY A 116 -3.78 -9.42 -0.20
CA GLY A 116 -5.00 -8.71 -0.56
C GLY A 116 -5.24 -8.62 -2.05
N VAL A 117 -4.77 -9.55 -2.85
CA VAL A 117 -4.95 -9.60 -4.31
C VAL A 117 -5.70 -10.86 -4.68
N ARG A 118 -6.71 -10.72 -5.53
CA ARG A 118 -7.47 -11.84 -6.11
C ARG A 118 -7.64 -11.61 -7.60
N TYR A 119 -7.66 -12.70 -8.33
CA TYR A 119 -7.84 -12.72 -9.78
C TYR A 119 -9.24 -13.21 -10.10
N ALA A 120 -9.93 -12.51 -10.99
CA ALA A 120 -11.22 -12.92 -11.53
C ALA A 120 -11.08 -13.12 -13.05
N MET A 121 -11.22 -14.37 -13.47
CA MET A 121 -11.16 -14.80 -14.86
C MET A 121 -12.49 -15.48 -15.19
N GLY A 122 -13.31 -14.87 -16.04
CA GLY A 122 -14.65 -15.35 -16.35
C GLY A 122 -15.64 -15.06 -15.20
N GLU A 123 -16.48 -16.01 -14.84
CA GLU A 123 -17.48 -15.83 -13.79
C GLU A 123 -16.83 -15.76 -12.39
N MET A 124 -17.35 -14.86 -11.56
CA MET A 124 -16.87 -14.71 -10.18
C MET A 124 -17.42 -15.82 -9.29
N SER A 125 -16.54 -16.49 -8.57
CA SER A 125 -16.92 -17.52 -7.61
C SER A 125 -17.57 -16.93 -6.36
N SER A 126 -18.38 -17.74 -5.67
CA SER A 126 -18.96 -17.36 -4.37
C SER A 126 -17.90 -17.08 -3.30
N GLU A 127 -16.76 -17.77 -3.35
CA GLU A 127 -15.62 -17.52 -2.46
C GLU A 127 -15.03 -16.13 -2.68
N LEU A 128 -14.82 -15.72 -3.94
CA LEU A 128 -14.35 -14.39 -4.28
C LEU A 128 -15.34 -13.32 -3.83
N THR A 129 -16.62 -13.53 -4.08
CA THR A 129 -17.71 -12.66 -3.63
C THR A 129 -17.74 -12.51 -2.10
N GLY A 130 -17.58 -13.60 -1.38
CA GLY A 130 -17.48 -13.60 0.09
C GLY A 130 -16.28 -12.83 0.60
N TRP A 131 -15.12 -12.99 -0.06
CA TRP A 131 -13.91 -12.23 0.27
C TRP A 131 -14.08 -10.72 0.00
N MET A 132 -14.64 -10.34 -1.13
CA MET A 132 -14.93 -8.93 -1.45
C MET A 132 -15.85 -8.28 -0.43
N ASN A 133 -16.94 -8.93 -0.09
CA ASN A 133 -17.87 -8.45 0.94
C ASN A 133 -17.17 -8.22 2.30
N ASN A 134 -16.28 -9.13 2.69
CA ASN A 134 -15.51 -8.98 3.93
C ASN A 134 -14.54 -7.79 3.87
N VAL A 135 -13.82 -7.62 2.74
CA VAL A 135 -12.90 -6.48 2.54
C VAL A 135 -13.66 -5.16 2.54
N ILE A 136 -14.76 -5.07 1.78
CA ILE A 136 -15.59 -3.86 1.72
C ILE A 136 -16.12 -3.49 3.10
N ARG A 137 -16.61 -4.46 3.87
CA ARG A 137 -17.06 -4.22 5.25
C ARG A 137 -15.96 -3.71 6.16
N GLN A 138 -14.72 -4.21 6.03
CA GLN A 138 -13.61 -3.86 6.92
C GLN A 138 -12.84 -2.61 6.47
N GLN A 139 -12.73 -2.41 5.16
CA GLN A 139 -11.87 -1.39 4.57
C GLN A 139 -12.64 -0.35 3.73
N GLY A 140 -13.93 -0.51 3.57
CA GLY A 140 -14.81 0.43 2.88
C GLY A 140 -14.93 0.24 1.37
N CYS A 141 -13.95 -0.35 0.71
CA CYS A 141 -13.97 -0.60 -0.73
C CYS A 141 -12.99 -1.70 -1.12
N VAL A 142 -13.03 -2.08 -2.39
CA VAL A 142 -11.97 -2.79 -3.12
C VAL A 142 -11.58 -1.98 -4.35
N VAL A 143 -10.40 -2.23 -4.89
CA VAL A 143 -9.95 -1.66 -6.17
C VAL A 143 -10.00 -2.78 -7.21
N CYS A 144 -10.75 -2.55 -8.28
CA CYS A 144 -10.88 -3.45 -9.42
C CYS A 144 -10.05 -2.89 -10.58
N GLU A 145 -9.14 -3.69 -11.10
CA GLU A 145 -8.20 -3.33 -12.16
C GLU A 145 -8.33 -4.33 -13.31
N PRO A 146 -8.02 -3.93 -14.56
CA PRO A 146 -7.91 -4.89 -15.65
C PRO A 146 -6.77 -5.89 -15.36
N TYR A 147 -6.94 -7.12 -15.79
CA TYR A 147 -5.84 -8.07 -15.81
C TYR A 147 -4.95 -7.82 -17.02
N TYR A 148 -3.68 -7.63 -16.77
CA TYR A 148 -2.66 -7.56 -17.81
C TYR A 148 -1.73 -8.76 -17.71
N ASP A 149 -1.36 -9.32 -18.84
CA ASP A 149 -0.30 -10.34 -18.91
C ASP A 149 1.06 -9.63 -18.80
N LYS A 150 1.48 -9.40 -17.56
CA LYS A 150 2.65 -8.60 -17.26
C LYS A 150 3.95 -9.34 -17.57
N VAL A 151 4.90 -8.65 -18.15
CA VAL A 151 6.24 -9.17 -18.49
C VAL A 151 7.21 -8.97 -17.33
N SER A 152 7.11 -7.84 -16.62
CA SER A 152 8.03 -7.49 -15.54
C SER A 152 7.32 -6.70 -14.45
N ASP A 153 7.82 -6.82 -13.23
CA ASP A 153 7.44 -5.99 -12.09
C ASP A 153 8.59 -5.04 -11.75
N LEU A 154 8.29 -3.77 -11.62
CA LEU A 154 9.25 -2.76 -11.20
C LEU A 154 8.62 -1.79 -10.20
N ALA A 155 9.45 -1.16 -9.39
CA ALA A 155 9.06 -0.02 -8.57
C ALA A 155 9.96 1.18 -8.86
N VAL A 156 9.37 2.36 -8.83
CA VAL A 156 10.09 3.63 -8.81
C VAL A 156 10.13 4.10 -7.36
N GLU A 157 11.32 4.37 -6.87
CA GLU A 157 11.55 4.80 -5.49
C GLU A 157 11.72 6.32 -5.45
N LEU A 158 10.92 6.96 -4.62
CA LEU A 158 10.88 8.40 -4.46
C LEU A 158 10.99 8.74 -2.97
N TYR A 159 11.73 9.78 -2.64
CA TYR A 159 11.77 10.32 -1.28
C TYR A 159 11.09 11.70 -1.24
N SER A 160 10.10 11.85 -0.36
CA SER A 160 9.40 13.11 -0.12
C SER A 160 10.06 13.84 1.04
N HIS A 161 10.65 15.00 0.78
CA HIS A 161 11.30 15.83 1.77
C HIS A 161 10.32 16.67 2.57
N ARG A 162 10.76 17.16 3.75
CA ARG A 162 9.91 17.99 4.64
C ARG A 162 9.53 19.34 4.02
N ASP A 163 10.31 19.85 3.08
CA ASP A 163 10.03 21.10 2.34
C ASP A 163 9.03 20.92 1.18
N GLY A 164 8.56 19.69 0.97
CA GLY A 164 7.64 19.33 -0.10
C GLY A 164 8.31 18.98 -1.43
N SER A 165 9.65 19.05 -1.52
CA SER A 165 10.37 18.55 -2.68
C SER A 165 10.37 17.02 -2.71
N VAL A 166 10.58 16.45 -3.90
CA VAL A 166 10.65 15.00 -4.11
C VAL A 166 11.92 14.68 -4.87
N SER A 167 12.72 13.75 -4.34
CA SER A 167 13.88 13.20 -5.06
C SER A 167 13.57 11.81 -5.61
N PHE A 168 14.15 11.51 -6.76
CA PHE A 168 14.18 10.17 -7.33
C PHE A 168 15.35 9.40 -6.70
N GLU A 169 15.07 8.24 -6.12
CA GLU A 169 16.07 7.42 -5.41
C GLU A 169 16.51 6.21 -6.25
N GLY A 170 15.66 5.75 -7.17
CA GLY A 170 16.03 4.65 -8.04
C GLY A 170 14.85 3.85 -8.59
N ILE A 171 15.21 2.77 -9.29
CA ILE A 171 14.29 1.76 -9.78
C ILE A 171 14.70 0.42 -9.21
N SER A 172 13.76 -0.30 -8.59
CA SER A 172 13.98 -1.68 -8.20
C SER A 172 13.18 -2.63 -9.10
N LEU A 173 13.86 -3.68 -9.57
CA LEU A 173 13.24 -4.79 -10.28
C LEU A 173 13.00 -5.91 -9.27
N PHE A 174 11.82 -6.51 -9.31
CA PHE A 174 11.48 -7.60 -8.42
C PHE A 174 10.72 -8.71 -9.12
N CYS A 175 10.82 -9.90 -8.56
CA CYS A 175 10.14 -11.07 -9.07
C CYS A 175 8.92 -11.41 -8.21
N THR A 176 7.84 -11.80 -8.86
CA THR A 176 6.64 -12.29 -8.19
C THR A 176 6.25 -13.67 -8.71
N ALA A 177 5.68 -14.50 -7.83
CA ALA A 177 5.03 -15.74 -8.20
C ALA A 177 3.61 -15.75 -7.67
N ASN A 178 2.62 -15.94 -8.55
CA ASN A 178 1.19 -15.88 -8.20
C ASN A 178 0.79 -14.58 -7.46
N GLY A 179 1.42 -13.45 -7.84
CA GLY A 179 1.21 -12.15 -7.20
C GLY A 179 1.91 -11.96 -5.85
N ALA A 180 2.65 -12.96 -5.36
CA ALA A 180 3.44 -12.85 -4.14
C ALA A 180 4.89 -12.51 -4.48
N TYR A 181 5.48 -11.55 -3.74
CA TYR A 181 6.89 -11.20 -3.87
C TYR A 181 7.80 -12.38 -3.49
N ILE A 182 8.80 -12.67 -4.34
CA ILE A 182 9.77 -13.73 -4.13
C ILE A 182 11.22 -13.26 -4.07
N GLY A 183 11.54 -12.07 -4.55
CA GLY A 183 12.89 -11.51 -4.47
C GLY A 183 13.08 -10.26 -5.33
N ASN A 184 14.19 -9.56 -5.10
CA ASN A 184 14.65 -8.43 -5.90
C ASN A 184 15.80 -8.85 -6.82
N ILE A 185 15.92 -8.14 -7.93
CA ILE A 185 17.10 -8.14 -8.77
C ILE A 185 17.95 -6.94 -8.32
N VAL A 186 19.14 -7.21 -7.81
CA VAL A 186 20.11 -6.17 -7.47
C VAL A 186 21.04 -6.02 -8.67
N LEU A 187 21.05 -4.84 -9.26
CA LEU A 187 22.00 -4.51 -10.33
C LEU A 187 23.33 -4.14 -9.65
N SER A 188 24.44 -4.69 -10.16
CA SER A 188 25.78 -4.24 -9.75
C SER A 188 26.12 -2.95 -10.49
N GLU A 189 26.92 -2.07 -9.87
CA GLU A 189 27.35 -0.81 -10.50
C GLU A 189 28.28 -1.02 -11.75
N GLU A 190 28.52 -2.25 -12.13
CA GLU A 190 29.44 -2.62 -13.23
C GLU A 190 28.72 -2.99 -14.55
N GLU A 191 27.38 -2.80 -14.65
CA GLU A 191 26.64 -3.06 -15.89
C GLU A 191 25.96 -1.80 -16.45
#